data_d3181ba9b92e36f1895364f531e230b5
#
_entry.id   d3181ba9b92e36f1895364f531e230b5
#
_cell.length_a   1.000
_cell.length_b   1.000
_cell.length_c   1.000
_cell.angle_alpha   90.00
_cell.angle_beta   90.00
_cell.angle_gamma   90.00
#
_symmetry.space_group_name_H-M   'P 1'
#
loop_
_entity.id
_entity.type
_entity.pdbx_description
1 polymer ?
#
loop_
_entity_poly.entity_id
_entity_poly.type
_entity_poly.pdbx_seq_one_letter_code
_entity_poly.pdbx_strand_id
1 'polypeptide(L)'
;MHPAGPLAESIAARFSVFPQVTAIALAGSAGAGEADALSDIDLYVYADAEIPIQARRAIAGDFADRVEIDNRFWEPGDEWIDRASGRSIDIMYRSPAWIQDQLARVLERHEASIGYSTCFWWNVLHSRALYDPTGWYANLRQTARQPYPAALRRAIVAKNFPILRDNISSYRRQVAAAIERGDWASMHHRVNAFLASYWDILFAVNGRPHPGEKRTVEYARRLCKKLPPGWEEAAQAVLRRPALPHLDRLADGLEQILLELAPECIPRADR
;
A
#
# COMPACT_ATOMS: atom_id res chain seq x y z
N MET A 1 23.00 0.70 12.60
CA MET A 1 21.64 0.30 13.08
C MET A 1 20.75 1.51 12.94
N HIS A 2 19.56 1.35 12.35
CA HIS A 2 18.61 2.44 12.19
C HIS A 2 18.08 2.84 13.58
N PRO A 3 17.96 4.13 13.96
CA PRO A 3 17.59 4.58 15.30
C PRO A 3 16.18 4.14 15.76
N ALA A 4 15.30 3.76 14.84
CA ALA A 4 13.98 3.20 15.16
C ALA A 4 14.02 1.72 15.63
N GLY A 5 15.08 0.98 15.34
CA GLY A 5 15.19 -0.46 15.64
C GLY A 5 15.07 -0.78 17.13
N PRO A 6 15.88 -0.20 18.02
CA PRO A 6 15.84 -0.50 19.45
C PRO A 6 14.51 -0.17 20.11
N LEU A 7 13.85 0.94 19.73
CA LEU A 7 12.54 1.31 20.25
C LEU A 7 11.46 0.31 19.79
N ALA A 8 11.42 -0.02 18.50
CA ALA A 8 10.51 -1.01 17.96
C ALA A 8 10.69 -2.39 18.62
N GLU A 9 11.93 -2.81 18.86
CA GLU A 9 12.26 -4.06 19.54
C GLU A 9 11.82 -4.04 21.02
N SER A 10 11.98 -2.91 21.71
CA SER A 10 11.51 -2.74 23.09
C SER A 10 9.97 -2.83 23.18
N ILE A 11 9.25 -2.18 22.27
CA ILE A 11 7.79 -2.23 22.19
C ILE A 11 7.35 -3.67 21.86
N ALA A 12 7.96 -4.30 20.86
CA ALA A 12 7.66 -5.68 20.48
C ALA A 12 7.83 -6.66 21.66
N ALA A 13 8.88 -6.50 22.48
CA ALA A 13 9.10 -7.32 23.66
C ALA A 13 7.96 -7.22 24.68
N ARG A 14 7.29 -6.06 24.79
CA ARG A 14 6.13 -5.88 25.67
C ARG A 14 4.88 -6.61 25.16
N PHE A 15 4.71 -6.70 23.85
CA PHE A 15 3.59 -7.43 23.24
C PHE A 15 3.86 -8.95 23.13
N SER A 16 5.11 -9.38 23.03
CA SER A 16 5.46 -10.78 22.85
C SER A 16 5.14 -11.68 24.06
N VAL A 17 4.87 -11.10 25.22
CA VAL A 17 4.51 -11.86 26.43
C VAL A 17 3.08 -12.42 26.41
N PHE A 18 2.22 -11.90 25.52
CA PHE A 18 0.84 -12.35 25.41
C PHE A 18 0.76 -13.64 24.58
N PRO A 19 0.17 -14.71 25.13
CA PRO A 19 0.16 -16.02 24.48
C PRO A 19 -0.61 -16.04 23.13
N GLN A 20 -1.55 -15.11 22.93
CA GLN A 20 -2.30 -14.97 21.68
C GLN A 20 -1.49 -14.28 20.57
N VAL A 21 -0.34 -13.69 20.86
CA VAL A 21 0.50 -13.04 19.85
C VAL A 21 1.31 -14.08 19.09
N THR A 22 1.00 -14.23 17.82
CA THR A 22 1.66 -15.16 16.90
C THR A 22 2.96 -14.58 16.34
N ALA A 23 2.95 -13.31 15.95
CA ALA A 23 4.12 -12.61 15.44
C ALA A 23 3.99 -11.09 15.58
N ILE A 24 5.14 -10.39 15.56
CA ILE A 24 5.21 -8.93 15.49
C ILE A 24 6.18 -8.54 14.38
N ALA A 25 5.76 -7.66 13.50
CA ALA A 25 6.57 -7.18 12.39
C ALA A 25 6.71 -5.66 12.40
N LEU A 26 7.93 -5.17 12.17
CA LEU A 26 8.21 -3.76 11.87
C LEU A 26 7.91 -3.53 10.39
N ALA A 27 6.99 -2.64 10.13
CA ALA A 27 6.46 -2.32 8.81
C ALA A 27 6.88 -0.92 8.33
N GLY A 28 6.15 -0.37 7.37
CA GLY A 28 6.36 0.95 6.83
C GLY A 28 7.76 1.18 6.30
N SER A 29 8.19 2.43 6.29
CA SER A 29 9.54 2.82 5.84
C SER A 29 10.64 2.23 6.73
N ALA A 30 10.41 2.06 8.02
CA ALA A 30 11.34 1.47 8.96
C ALA A 30 11.57 -0.03 8.69
N GLY A 31 10.51 -0.77 8.36
CA GLY A 31 10.58 -2.18 7.96
C GLY A 31 11.30 -2.38 6.63
N ALA A 32 11.09 -1.48 5.68
CA ALA A 32 11.76 -1.47 4.37
C ALA A 32 13.22 -0.99 4.41
N GLY A 33 13.70 -0.48 5.53
CA GLY A 33 15.05 0.10 5.65
C GLY A 33 15.20 1.48 5.01
N GLU A 34 14.11 2.20 4.82
CA GLU A 34 14.02 3.49 4.11
C GLU A 34 13.56 4.65 5.03
N ALA A 35 13.47 4.39 6.34
CA ALA A 35 13.04 5.40 7.30
C ALA A 35 14.03 6.54 7.41
N ASP A 36 13.52 7.75 7.59
CA ASP A 36 14.28 8.95 7.95
C ASP A 36 14.00 9.37 9.41
N ALA A 37 14.51 10.54 9.80
CA ALA A 37 14.33 11.05 11.16
C ALA A 37 12.87 11.37 11.50
N LEU A 38 12.03 11.63 10.50
CA LEU A 38 10.62 11.99 10.65
C LEU A 38 9.67 10.79 10.43
N SER A 39 10.22 9.62 10.09
CA SER A 39 9.41 8.44 9.82
C SER A 39 8.79 7.88 11.09
N ASP A 40 7.50 7.54 11.01
CA ASP A 40 6.75 6.83 12.02
C ASP A 40 7.31 5.42 12.23
N ILE A 41 6.98 4.79 13.34
CA ILE A 41 7.27 3.38 13.61
C ILE A 41 5.96 2.61 13.50
N ASP A 42 5.79 1.90 12.40
CA ASP A 42 4.61 1.06 12.14
C ASP A 42 4.88 -0.37 12.64
N LEU A 43 4.07 -0.88 13.57
CA LEU A 43 4.15 -2.25 14.06
C LEU A 43 2.87 -3.01 13.74
N TYR A 44 2.99 -4.17 13.12
CA TYR A 44 1.89 -5.11 12.94
C TYR A 44 1.98 -6.21 13.99
N VAL A 45 1.00 -6.25 14.87
CA VAL A 45 0.84 -7.29 15.89
C VAL A 45 -0.18 -8.30 15.36
N TYR A 46 0.31 -9.47 14.98
CA TYR A 46 -0.53 -10.59 14.55
C TYR A 46 -0.93 -11.40 15.77
N ALA A 47 -2.23 -11.48 16.03
CA ALA A 47 -2.75 -12.18 17.20
C ALA A 47 -4.03 -12.97 16.86
N ASP A 48 -4.17 -14.16 17.46
CA ASP A 48 -5.33 -15.03 17.26
C ASP A 48 -6.57 -14.57 18.06
N ALA A 49 -6.36 -13.73 19.07
CA ALA A 49 -7.40 -13.12 19.87
C ALA A 49 -7.01 -11.70 20.27
N GLU A 50 -7.99 -10.89 20.65
CA GLU A 50 -7.78 -9.51 21.08
C GLU A 50 -6.88 -9.45 22.34
N ILE A 51 -5.92 -8.52 22.35
CA ILE A 51 -5.14 -8.17 23.53
C ILE A 51 -5.98 -7.18 24.35
N PRO A 52 -6.19 -7.43 25.65
CA PRO A 52 -7.03 -6.57 26.49
C PRO A 52 -6.61 -5.10 26.40
N ILE A 53 -7.57 -4.20 26.20
CA ILE A 53 -7.34 -2.74 26.06
C ILE A 53 -6.53 -2.18 27.25
N GLN A 54 -6.79 -2.66 28.48
CA GLN A 54 -6.05 -2.21 29.66
C GLN A 54 -4.56 -2.59 29.59
N ALA A 55 -4.25 -3.76 29.06
CA ALA A 55 -2.86 -4.19 28.87
C ALA A 55 -2.17 -3.35 27.78
N ARG A 56 -2.86 -3.09 26.66
CA ARG A 56 -2.37 -2.22 25.58
C ARG A 56 -2.08 -0.81 26.08
N ARG A 57 -3.01 -0.25 26.89
CA ARG A 57 -2.86 1.06 27.54
C ARG A 57 -1.67 1.10 28.50
N ALA A 58 -1.46 0.06 29.29
CA ALA A 58 -0.31 -0.03 30.19
C ALA A 58 1.02 -0.06 29.42
N ILE A 59 1.08 -0.82 28.31
CA ILE A 59 2.26 -0.84 27.44
C ILE A 59 2.54 0.55 26.87
N ALA A 60 1.54 1.20 26.26
CA ALA A 60 1.71 2.52 25.68
C ALA A 60 2.15 3.56 26.72
N GLY A 61 1.62 3.48 27.96
CA GLY A 61 1.97 4.36 29.07
C GLY A 61 3.44 4.26 29.52
N ASP A 62 4.12 3.14 29.29
CA ASP A 62 5.55 3.02 29.54
C ASP A 62 6.39 3.89 28.59
N PHE A 63 5.87 4.17 27.40
CA PHE A 63 6.57 4.91 26.35
C PHE A 63 6.07 6.35 26.17
N ALA A 64 4.82 6.65 26.54
CA ALA A 64 4.20 7.92 26.22
C ALA A 64 3.25 8.42 27.33
N ASP A 65 3.09 9.75 27.39
CA ASP A 65 2.11 10.41 28.27
C ASP A 65 0.75 10.57 27.59
N ARG A 66 0.75 10.74 26.25
CA ARG A 66 -0.45 10.84 25.43
C ARG A 66 -0.57 9.61 24.54
N VAL A 67 -1.68 8.89 24.71
CA VAL A 67 -1.94 7.63 23.99
C VAL A 67 -3.38 7.61 23.46
N GLU A 68 -3.55 7.09 22.27
CA GLU A 68 -4.85 6.79 21.65
C GLU A 68 -4.97 5.27 21.53
N ILE A 69 -5.81 4.67 22.36
CA ILE A 69 -5.96 3.21 22.44
C ILE A 69 -7.33 2.82 21.89
N ASP A 70 -7.35 1.73 21.11
CA ASP A 70 -8.53 1.23 20.40
C ASP A 70 -9.04 2.21 19.34
N ASN A 71 -8.10 2.86 18.69
CA ASN A 71 -8.35 3.65 17.50
C ASN A 71 -8.83 2.74 16.37
N ARG A 72 -9.90 3.14 15.66
CA ARG A 72 -10.53 2.38 14.57
C ARG A 72 -10.77 3.23 13.33
N PHE A 73 -10.00 4.30 13.14
CA PHE A 73 -10.16 5.19 11.99
C PHE A 73 -9.83 4.50 10.68
N TRP A 74 -8.78 3.69 10.66
CA TRP A 74 -8.31 2.94 9.48
C TRP A 74 -8.40 1.43 9.72
N GLU A 75 -7.65 0.95 10.68
CA GLU A 75 -7.61 -0.42 11.15
C GLU A 75 -7.68 -0.40 12.69
N PRO A 76 -8.04 -1.51 13.35
CA PRO A 76 -7.93 -1.58 14.80
C PRO A 76 -6.49 -1.36 15.23
N GLY A 77 -6.24 -0.31 16.01
CA GLY A 77 -4.88 0.08 16.35
C GLY A 77 -4.76 0.89 17.62
N ASP A 78 -3.53 1.20 17.97
CA ASP A 78 -3.14 2.11 19.02
C ASP A 78 -2.08 3.06 18.50
N GLU A 79 -2.17 4.33 18.87
CA GLU A 79 -1.23 5.37 18.47
C GLU A 79 -0.71 6.12 19.68
N TRP A 80 0.57 6.50 19.65
CA TRP A 80 1.16 7.40 20.62
C TRP A 80 2.42 8.08 20.09
N ILE A 81 2.88 9.09 20.81
CA ILE A 81 4.17 9.74 20.54
C ILE A 81 5.15 9.31 21.62
N ASP A 82 6.22 8.65 21.24
CA ASP A 82 7.27 8.23 22.16
C ASP A 82 7.89 9.41 22.87
N ARG A 83 7.86 9.38 24.21
CA ARG A 83 8.32 10.48 25.08
C ARG A 83 9.79 10.81 24.89
N ALA A 84 10.62 9.81 24.64
CA ALA A 84 12.07 9.98 24.55
C ALA A 84 12.52 10.50 23.17
N SER A 85 11.89 10.01 22.09
CA SER A 85 12.32 10.34 20.73
C SER A 85 11.43 11.32 19.99
N GLY A 86 10.20 11.56 20.49
CA GLY A 86 9.19 12.36 19.80
C GLY A 86 8.60 11.68 18.55
N ARG A 87 8.90 10.39 18.32
CA ARG A 87 8.40 9.66 17.16
C ARG A 87 6.97 9.19 17.34
N SER A 88 6.19 9.23 16.28
CA SER A 88 4.89 8.57 16.22
C SER A 88 5.08 7.05 16.16
N ILE A 89 4.31 6.35 16.96
CA ILE A 89 4.22 4.89 17.01
C ILE A 89 2.81 4.52 16.61
N ASP A 90 2.69 3.64 15.63
CA ASP A 90 1.42 3.14 15.12
C ASP A 90 1.40 1.62 15.22
N ILE A 91 0.48 1.09 16.02
CA ILE A 91 0.31 -0.34 16.25
C ILE A 91 -0.98 -0.80 15.59
N MET A 92 -0.88 -1.66 14.59
CA MET A 92 -2.03 -2.27 13.93
C MET A 92 -2.18 -3.73 14.36
N TYR A 93 -3.39 -4.11 14.79
CA TYR A 93 -3.72 -5.46 15.21
C TYR A 93 -4.41 -6.22 14.09
N ARG A 94 -3.85 -7.36 13.70
CA ARG A 94 -4.36 -8.19 12.60
C ARG A 94 -4.39 -9.66 13.01
N SER A 95 -5.40 -10.40 12.56
CA SER A 95 -5.34 -11.85 12.73
C SER A 95 -4.42 -12.49 11.69
N PRO A 96 -3.74 -13.60 12.03
CA PRO A 96 -2.98 -14.39 11.07
C PRO A 96 -3.81 -14.83 9.86
N ALA A 97 -5.05 -15.26 10.08
CA ALA A 97 -5.96 -15.68 9.03
C ALA A 97 -6.30 -14.55 8.04
N TRP A 98 -6.47 -13.32 8.55
CA TRP A 98 -6.79 -12.17 7.70
C TRP A 98 -5.66 -11.87 6.72
N ILE A 99 -4.40 -11.79 7.17
CA ILE A 99 -3.28 -11.47 6.27
C ILE A 99 -2.99 -12.62 5.29
N GLN A 100 -3.20 -13.87 5.70
CA GLN A 100 -3.12 -15.02 4.81
C GLN A 100 -4.19 -14.93 3.71
N ASP A 101 -5.44 -14.56 4.05
CA ASP A 101 -6.50 -14.35 3.07
C ASP A 101 -6.18 -13.18 2.12
N GLN A 102 -5.61 -12.05 2.61
CA GLN A 102 -5.17 -10.95 1.76
C GLN A 102 -4.10 -11.38 0.74
N LEU A 103 -3.18 -12.27 1.12
CA LEU A 103 -2.21 -12.83 0.18
C LEU A 103 -2.87 -13.81 -0.79
N ALA A 104 -3.70 -14.75 -0.31
CA ALA A 104 -4.42 -15.71 -1.16
C ALA A 104 -5.31 -15.00 -2.18
N ARG A 105 -5.94 -13.89 -1.80
CA ARG A 105 -6.75 -13.07 -2.71
C ARG A 105 -5.98 -12.66 -3.97
N VAL A 106 -4.74 -12.21 -3.83
CA VAL A 106 -3.94 -11.75 -4.97
C VAL A 106 -3.09 -12.85 -5.59
N LEU A 107 -2.53 -13.76 -4.80
CA LEU A 107 -1.56 -14.76 -5.27
C LEU A 107 -2.20 -16.04 -5.80
N GLU A 108 -3.40 -16.39 -5.31
CA GLU A 108 -4.11 -17.64 -5.65
C GLU A 108 -5.39 -17.34 -6.43
N ARG A 109 -6.25 -16.46 -5.90
CA ARG A 109 -7.53 -16.10 -6.53
C ARG A 109 -7.39 -15.03 -7.61
N HIS A 110 -6.25 -14.32 -7.67
CA HIS A 110 -5.94 -13.27 -8.66
C HIS A 110 -6.98 -12.13 -8.69
N GLU A 111 -7.50 -11.76 -7.53
CA GLU A 111 -8.52 -10.73 -7.41
C GLU A 111 -7.90 -9.34 -7.39
N ALA A 112 -8.35 -8.47 -8.30
CA ALA A 112 -7.94 -7.07 -8.36
C ALA A 112 -8.92 -6.15 -7.62
N SER A 113 -8.40 -5.08 -7.03
CA SER A 113 -9.15 -3.92 -6.53
C SER A 113 -9.15 -2.77 -7.54
N ILE A 114 -9.89 -1.72 -7.28
CA ILE A 114 -9.74 -0.44 -7.98
C ILE A 114 -8.64 0.34 -7.27
N GLY A 115 -7.44 0.27 -7.82
CA GLY A 115 -6.22 0.76 -7.17
C GLY A 115 -5.74 -0.11 -6.00
N TYR A 116 -4.48 0.00 -5.68
CA TYR A 116 -3.84 -0.59 -4.49
C TYR A 116 -4.00 -2.12 -4.33
N SER A 117 -4.19 -2.87 -5.42
CA SER A 117 -4.51 -4.31 -5.38
C SER A 117 -3.52 -5.14 -4.57
N THR A 118 -2.26 -4.78 -4.55
CA THR A 118 -1.17 -5.63 -4.03
C THR A 118 -0.40 -5.01 -2.86
N CYS A 119 -0.96 -4.00 -2.18
CA CYS A 119 -0.26 -3.30 -1.09
C CYS A 119 0.04 -4.20 0.11
N PHE A 120 -0.89 -5.11 0.48
CA PHE A 120 -0.62 -6.06 1.57
C PHE A 120 0.44 -7.08 1.20
N TRP A 121 0.52 -7.50 -0.07
CA TRP A 121 1.61 -8.31 -0.55
C TRP A 121 2.95 -7.58 -0.44
N TRP A 122 3.02 -6.30 -0.85
CA TRP A 122 4.20 -5.46 -0.65
C TRP A 122 4.59 -5.38 0.83
N ASN A 123 3.63 -5.11 1.71
CA ASN A 123 3.86 -4.98 3.15
C ASN A 123 4.48 -6.25 3.74
N VAL A 124 3.95 -7.43 3.42
CA VAL A 124 4.50 -8.70 3.92
C VAL A 124 5.94 -8.91 3.44
N LEU A 125 6.26 -8.58 2.19
CA LEU A 125 7.60 -8.72 1.64
C LEU A 125 8.62 -7.79 2.30
N HIS A 126 8.22 -6.58 2.66
CA HIS A 126 9.13 -5.50 3.09
C HIS A 126 9.08 -5.22 4.60
N SER A 127 8.24 -5.92 5.36
CA SER A 127 8.26 -5.84 6.83
C SER A 127 9.29 -6.82 7.41
N ARG A 128 9.88 -6.45 8.55
CA ARG A 128 10.88 -7.23 9.28
C ARG A 128 10.26 -7.83 10.53
N ALA A 129 10.33 -9.15 10.71
CA ALA A 129 9.92 -9.79 11.95
C ALA A 129 10.77 -9.30 13.13
N LEU A 130 10.11 -8.91 14.21
CA LEU A 130 10.70 -8.63 15.52
C LEU A 130 10.44 -9.75 16.51
N TYR A 131 9.33 -10.46 16.34
CA TYR A 131 8.95 -11.62 17.12
C TYR A 131 8.24 -12.62 16.21
N ASP A 132 8.72 -13.87 16.17
CA ASP A 132 8.16 -14.95 15.34
C ASP A 132 8.63 -16.32 15.88
N PRO A 133 8.14 -16.72 17.07
CA PRO A 133 8.67 -17.89 17.79
C PRO A 133 8.42 -19.21 17.06
N THR A 134 7.39 -19.28 16.22
CA THR A 134 7.03 -20.50 15.47
C THR A 134 7.52 -20.49 14.03
N GLY A 135 8.09 -19.38 13.56
CA GLY A 135 8.44 -19.20 12.14
C GLY A 135 7.22 -18.97 11.23
N TRP A 136 6.05 -18.69 11.80
CA TRP A 136 4.82 -18.47 11.03
C TRP A 136 4.98 -17.29 10.06
N TYR A 137 5.51 -16.15 10.54
CA TYR A 137 5.69 -14.96 9.69
C TYR A 137 6.79 -15.18 8.64
N ALA A 138 7.86 -15.91 8.98
CA ALA A 138 8.90 -16.30 8.03
C ALA A 138 8.31 -17.16 6.89
N ASN A 139 7.42 -18.11 7.20
CA ASN A 139 6.71 -18.91 6.21
C ASN A 139 5.76 -18.08 5.35
N LEU A 140 5.01 -17.14 5.95
CA LEU A 140 4.15 -16.19 5.23
C LEU A 140 4.95 -15.37 4.21
N ARG A 141 6.11 -14.85 4.62
CA ARG A 141 7.02 -14.12 3.71
C ARG A 141 7.58 -15.01 2.61
N GLN A 142 7.87 -16.28 2.91
CA GLN A 142 8.34 -17.22 1.89
C GLN A 142 7.26 -17.49 0.83
N THR A 143 6.01 -17.68 1.24
CA THR A 143 4.86 -17.77 0.33
C THR A 143 4.70 -16.52 -0.53
N ALA A 144 4.92 -15.33 0.05
CA ALA A 144 4.85 -14.06 -0.66
C ALA A 144 5.99 -13.86 -1.70
N ARG A 145 7.09 -14.63 -1.64
CA ARG A 145 8.24 -14.50 -2.56
C ARG A 145 8.08 -15.22 -3.90
N GLN A 146 6.87 -15.57 -4.28
CA GLN A 146 6.62 -16.17 -5.59
C GLN A 146 6.67 -15.12 -6.74
N PRO A 147 6.86 -15.55 -8.00
CA PRO A 147 6.77 -14.68 -9.16
C PRO A 147 5.41 -13.98 -9.26
N TYR A 148 5.39 -12.78 -9.83
CA TYR A 148 4.15 -12.05 -10.02
C TYR A 148 3.20 -12.81 -10.95
N PRO A 149 1.98 -13.21 -10.52
CA PRO A 149 1.09 -14.03 -11.32
C PRO A 149 0.60 -13.30 -12.56
N ALA A 150 0.74 -13.92 -13.74
CA ALA A 150 0.25 -13.34 -14.99
C ALA A 150 -1.29 -13.15 -14.98
N ALA A 151 -2.02 -14.03 -14.31
CA ALA A 151 -3.48 -13.90 -14.16
C ALA A 151 -3.86 -12.68 -13.32
N LEU A 152 -3.13 -12.39 -12.23
CA LEU A 152 -3.34 -11.18 -11.43
C LEU A 152 -3.06 -9.92 -12.25
N ARG A 153 -1.97 -9.89 -13.03
CA ARG A 153 -1.66 -8.76 -13.92
C ARG A 153 -2.82 -8.50 -14.87
N ARG A 154 -3.34 -9.53 -15.53
CA ARG A 154 -4.51 -9.41 -16.43
C ARG A 154 -5.73 -8.87 -15.68
N ALA A 155 -6.01 -9.38 -14.50
CA ALA A 155 -7.16 -8.94 -13.69
C ALA A 155 -7.04 -7.46 -13.27
N ILE A 156 -5.85 -7.01 -12.87
CA ILE A 156 -5.60 -5.61 -12.51
C ILE A 156 -5.80 -4.70 -13.72
N VAL A 157 -5.23 -5.04 -14.88
CA VAL A 157 -5.39 -4.25 -16.10
C VAL A 157 -6.85 -4.23 -16.53
N ALA A 158 -7.52 -5.38 -16.59
CA ALA A 158 -8.91 -5.47 -17.01
C ALA A 158 -9.86 -4.63 -16.13
N LYS A 159 -9.55 -4.54 -14.83
CA LYS A 159 -10.36 -3.77 -13.87
C LYS A 159 -10.07 -2.28 -13.89
N ASN A 160 -8.81 -1.89 -14.02
CA ASN A 160 -8.36 -0.52 -13.80
C ASN A 160 -8.16 0.28 -15.11
N PHE A 161 -7.84 -0.36 -16.24
CA PHE A 161 -7.55 0.36 -17.47
C PHE A 161 -8.78 1.04 -18.09
N PRO A 162 -9.94 0.36 -18.27
CA PRO A 162 -11.12 0.98 -18.88
C PRO A 162 -11.67 2.17 -18.08
N ILE A 163 -11.53 2.14 -16.74
CA ILE A 163 -12.06 3.20 -15.87
C ILE A 163 -11.24 4.47 -15.95
N LEU A 164 -10.02 4.44 -16.48
CA LEU A 164 -9.22 5.64 -16.67
C LEU A 164 -9.89 6.60 -17.65
N ARG A 165 -10.27 6.13 -18.86
CA ARG A 165 -10.82 6.99 -19.93
C ARG A 165 -11.89 6.37 -20.83
N ASP A 166 -12.01 5.02 -20.90
CA ASP A 166 -12.82 4.35 -21.92
C ASP A 166 -14.28 4.24 -21.54
N ASN A 167 -14.57 3.94 -20.28
CA ASN A 167 -15.93 3.78 -19.79
C ASN A 167 -16.72 5.09 -19.82
N ILE A 168 -18.07 4.99 -19.92
CA ILE A 168 -18.97 6.13 -19.84
C ILE A 168 -18.74 6.93 -18.52
N SER A 169 -18.54 6.21 -17.40
CA SER A 169 -18.24 6.81 -16.09
C SER A 169 -16.74 6.85 -15.79
N SER A 170 -15.88 6.96 -16.81
CA SER A 170 -14.43 7.02 -16.60
C SER A 170 -14.01 8.24 -15.78
N TYR A 171 -12.89 8.10 -15.07
CA TYR A 171 -12.34 9.21 -14.28
C TYR A 171 -12.07 10.46 -15.13
N ARG A 172 -11.53 10.26 -16.34
CA ARG A 172 -11.32 11.38 -17.28
C ARG A 172 -12.59 12.16 -17.57
N ARG A 173 -13.70 11.47 -17.87
CA ARG A 173 -15.00 12.13 -18.12
C ARG A 173 -15.54 12.83 -16.88
N GLN A 174 -15.39 12.21 -15.71
CA GLN A 174 -15.82 12.81 -14.44
C GLN A 174 -14.99 14.04 -14.09
N VAL A 175 -13.66 14.04 -14.37
CA VAL A 175 -12.81 15.22 -14.21
C VAL A 175 -13.24 16.34 -15.17
N ALA A 176 -13.54 16.03 -16.44
CA ALA A 176 -14.04 17.03 -17.40
C ALA A 176 -15.32 17.70 -16.91
N ALA A 177 -16.30 16.89 -16.49
CA ALA A 177 -17.57 17.40 -15.97
C ALA A 177 -17.40 18.24 -14.68
N ALA A 178 -16.46 17.88 -13.81
CA ALA A 178 -16.16 18.64 -12.60
C ALA A 178 -15.52 20.00 -12.94
N ILE A 179 -14.59 20.05 -13.90
CA ILE A 179 -13.96 21.29 -14.38
C ILE A 179 -15.02 22.23 -14.98
N GLU A 180 -15.90 21.71 -15.86
CA GLU A 180 -16.98 22.50 -16.47
C GLU A 180 -17.92 23.13 -15.44
N ARG A 181 -18.14 22.46 -14.31
CA ARG A 181 -18.98 22.94 -13.20
C ARG A 181 -18.23 23.83 -12.21
N GLY A 182 -16.90 23.97 -12.32
CA GLY A 182 -16.07 24.61 -11.30
C GLY A 182 -16.02 23.85 -9.97
N ASP A 183 -16.36 22.54 -9.97
CA ASP A 183 -16.33 21.68 -8.79
C ASP A 183 -14.93 21.08 -8.58
N TRP A 184 -14.07 21.88 -7.96
CA TRP A 184 -12.67 21.53 -7.72
C TRP A 184 -12.52 20.37 -6.74
N ALA A 185 -13.42 20.22 -5.77
CA ALA A 185 -13.39 19.12 -4.80
C ALA A 185 -13.61 17.77 -5.51
N SER A 186 -14.66 17.67 -6.32
CA SER A 186 -14.91 16.47 -7.14
C SER A 186 -13.77 16.22 -8.12
N MET A 187 -13.24 17.26 -8.74
CA MET A 187 -12.12 17.13 -9.68
C MET A 187 -10.90 16.48 -9.00
N HIS A 188 -10.44 16.98 -7.86
CA HIS A 188 -9.31 16.40 -7.13
C HIS A 188 -9.57 14.97 -6.67
N HIS A 189 -10.77 14.67 -6.19
CA HIS A 189 -11.15 13.31 -5.80
C HIS A 189 -11.03 12.33 -6.98
N ARG A 190 -11.49 12.72 -8.18
CA ARG A 190 -11.41 11.87 -9.38
C ARG A 190 -9.99 11.73 -9.93
N VAL A 191 -9.19 12.79 -9.82
CA VAL A 191 -7.76 12.74 -10.17
C VAL A 191 -7.02 11.75 -9.27
N ASN A 192 -7.26 11.76 -7.96
CA ASN A 192 -6.66 10.79 -7.05
C ASN A 192 -7.08 9.36 -7.37
N ALA A 193 -8.36 9.13 -7.69
CA ALA A 193 -8.85 7.82 -8.11
C ALA A 193 -8.22 7.36 -9.44
N PHE A 194 -8.05 8.27 -10.41
CA PHE A 194 -7.32 8.00 -11.65
C PHE A 194 -5.89 7.55 -11.37
N LEU A 195 -5.17 8.30 -10.54
CA LEU A 195 -3.79 7.99 -10.18
C LEU A 195 -3.68 6.64 -9.45
N ALA A 196 -4.60 6.32 -8.54
CA ALA A 196 -4.63 5.04 -7.86
C ALA A 196 -4.71 3.86 -8.85
N SER A 197 -5.61 3.93 -9.83
CA SER A 197 -5.72 2.92 -10.89
C SER A 197 -4.52 2.91 -11.83
N TYR A 198 -3.99 4.08 -12.20
CA TYR A 198 -2.80 4.22 -13.04
C TYR A 198 -1.58 3.52 -12.44
N TRP A 199 -1.29 3.79 -11.15
CA TRP A 199 -0.15 3.19 -10.46
C TRP A 199 -0.31 1.68 -10.29
N ASP A 200 -1.51 1.22 -9.99
CA ASP A 200 -1.79 -0.22 -9.84
C ASP A 200 -1.46 -0.98 -11.13
N ILE A 201 -1.86 -0.44 -12.29
CA ILE A 201 -1.52 -1.00 -13.60
C ILE A 201 -0.01 -0.93 -13.83
N LEU A 202 0.61 0.23 -13.62
CA LEU A 202 2.04 0.44 -13.90
C LEU A 202 2.93 -0.54 -13.14
N PHE A 203 2.67 -0.73 -11.84
CA PHE A 203 3.39 -1.73 -11.04
C PHE A 203 3.10 -3.15 -11.51
N ALA A 204 1.83 -3.49 -11.78
CA ALA A 204 1.43 -4.84 -12.21
C ALA A 204 2.09 -5.25 -13.53
N VAL A 205 2.14 -4.38 -14.55
CA VAL A 205 2.78 -4.70 -15.84
C VAL A 205 4.30 -4.84 -15.72
N ASN A 206 4.91 -4.19 -14.75
CA ASN A 206 6.31 -4.37 -14.40
C ASN A 206 6.56 -5.57 -13.48
N GLY A 207 5.52 -6.33 -13.11
CA GLY A 207 5.64 -7.49 -12.21
C GLY A 207 6.08 -7.11 -10.81
N ARG A 208 5.63 -5.95 -10.31
CA ARG A 208 5.97 -5.43 -8.99
C ARG A 208 4.71 -5.24 -8.15
N PRO A 209 4.67 -5.70 -6.90
CA PRO A 209 3.60 -5.33 -5.98
C PRO A 209 3.59 -3.81 -5.74
N HIS A 210 2.40 -3.24 -5.62
CA HIS A 210 2.20 -1.80 -5.37
C HIS A 210 2.66 -1.43 -3.96
N PRO A 211 3.56 -0.44 -3.79
CA PRO A 211 4.18 -0.13 -2.49
C PRO A 211 3.25 0.65 -1.52
N GLY A 212 2.11 1.13 -1.99
CA GLY A 212 1.24 2.03 -1.25
C GLY A 212 1.21 3.44 -1.82
N GLU A 213 0.59 4.36 -1.10
CA GLU A 213 0.35 5.73 -1.57
C GLU A 213 1.56 6.67 -1.42
N LYS A 214 2.41 6.40 -0.41
CA LYS A 214 3.56 7.27 -0.09
C LYS A 214 4.68 7.07 -1.11
N ARG A 215 5.31 8.16 -1.55
CA ARG A 215 6.51 8.14 -2.44
C ARG A 215 6.32 7.34 -3.74
N THR A 216 5.10 7.25 -4.26
CA THR A 216 4.77 6.37 -5.41
C THR A 216 5.60 6.66 -6.66
N VAL A 217 5.89 7.94 -6.96
CA VAL A 217 6.75 8.34 -8.09
C VAL A 217 8.18 7.82 -7.90
N GLU A 218 8.74 7.93 -6.69
CA GLU A 218 10.07 7.43 -6.37
C GLU A 218 10.15 5.90 -6.49
N TYR A 219 9.14 5.20 -5.95
CA TYR A 219 9.04 3.74 -6.09
C TYR A 219 8.91 3.31 -7.54
N ALA A 220 8.10 4.01 -8.34
CA ALA A 220 7.96 3.70 -9.76
C ALA A 220 9.32 3.81 -10.49
N ARG A 221 10.07 4.90 -10.26
CA ARG A 221 11.40 5.10 -10.83
C ARG A 221 12.38 4.00 -10.44
N ARG A 222 12.33 3.53 -9.19
CA ARG A 222 13.26 2.52 -8.66
C ARG A 222 12.91 1.09 -9.04
N LEU A 223 11.62 0.75 -9.07
CA LEU A 223 11.15 -0.62 -9.16
C LEU A 223 10.71 -1.02 -10.58
N CYS A 224 10.18 -0.08 -11.36
CA CYS A 224 9.69 -0.35 -12.69
C CYS A 224 10.81 -0.27 -13.71
N LYS A 225 11.04 -1.38 -14.44
CA LYS A 225 12.06 -1.45 -15.50
C LYS A 225 11.62 -0.75 -16.78
N LYS A 226 10.32 -0.68 -17.02
CA LYS A 226 9.69 -0.06 -18.17
C LYS A 226 8.72 1.01 -17.71
N LEU A 227 9.01 2.22 -18.11
CA LEU A 227 8.24 3.42 -17.81
C LEU A 227 7.96 4.16 -19.13
N PRO A 228 6.76 4.76 -19.32
CA PRO A 228 6.47 5.53 -20.52
C PRO A 228 7.46 6.69 -20.70
N PRO A 229 7.86 7.05 -21.93
CA PRO A 229 8.65 8.25 -22.17
C PRO A 229 7.96 9.49 -21.57
N GLY A 230 8.69 10.28 -20.76
CA GLY A 230 8.16 11.48 -20.11
C GLY A 230 7.07 11.24 -19.08
N TRP A 231 6.96 10.01 -18.54
CA TRP A 231 5.94 9.66 -17.53
C TRP A 231 6.05 10.48 -16.25
N GLU A 232 7.29 10.76 -15.84
CA GLU A 232 7.51 11.48 -14.58
C GLU A 232 7.05 12.93 -14.66
N GLU A 233 7.37 13.62 -15.74
CA GLU A 233 6.89 14.98 -16.00
C GLU A 233 5.37 15.01 -16.10
N ALA A 234 4.76 14.02 -16.77
CA ALA A 234 3.32 13.90 -16.85
C ALA A 234 2.67 13.65 -15.48
N ALA A 235 3.24 12.75 -14.66
CA ALA A 235 2.78 12.48 -13.30
C ALA A 235 2.90 13.72 -12.40
N GLN A 236 4.05 14.40 -12.44
CA GLN A 236 4.27 15.65 -11.70
C GLN A 236 3.31 16.77 -12.15
N ALA A 237 3.01 16.85 -13.45
CA ALA A 237 2.05 17.81 -13.96
C ALA A 237 0.64 17.57 -13.42
N VAL A 238 0.18 16.29 -13.41
CA VAL A 238 -1.11 15.90 -12.80
C VAL A 238 -1.13 16.23 -11.30
N LEU A 239 -0.08 15.88 -10.57
CA LEU A 239 -0.01 16.09 -9.12
C LEU A 239 -0.01 17.57 -8.72
N ARG A 240 0.68 18.43 -9.51
CA ARG A 240 0.81 19.87 -9.19
C ARG A 240 -0.31 20.71 -9.77
N ARG A 241 -0.77 20.37 -10.97
CA ARG A 241 -1.77 21.14 -11.71
C ARG A 241 -2.64 20.22 -12.56
N PRO A 242 -3.63 19.55 -11.97
CA PRO A 242 -4.50 18.62 -12.69
C PRO A 242 -5.19 19.29 -13.89
N ALA A 243 -5.07 18.66 -15.06
CA ALA A 243 -5.72 19.07 -16.30
C ALA A 243 -5.92 17.86 -17.20
N LEU A 244 -6.96 17.88 -18.06
CA LEU A 244 -7.28 16.77 -18.95
C LEU A 244 -6.09 16.34 -19.84
N PRO A 245 -5.33 17.26 -20.49
CA PRO A 245 -4.19 16.85 -21.31
C PRO A 245 -3.10 16.11 -20.51
N HIS A 246 -2.94 16.39 -19.22
CA HIS A 246 -1.96 15.67 -18.38
C HIS A 246 -2.43 14.24 -18.08
N LEU A 247 -3.73 14.05 -17.82
CA LEU A 247 -4.33 12.73 -17.62
C LEU A 247 -4.25 11.90 -18.92
N ASP A 248 -4.57 12.52 -20.06
CA ASP A 248 -4.49 11.87 -21.36
C ASP A 248 -3.06 11.41 -21.66
N ARG A 249 -2.05 12.24 -21.40
CA ARG A 249 -0.64 11.89 -21.59
C ARG A 249 -0.21 10.69 -20.73
N LEU A 250 -0.68 10.60 -19.47
CA LEU A 250 -0.43 9.44 -18.62
C LEU A 250 -1.10 8.18 -19.17
N ALA A 251 -2.36 8.29 -19.60
CA ALA A 251 -3.12 7.16 -20.15
C ALA A 251 -2.49 6.66 -21.46
N ASP A 252 -2.11 7.56 -22.39
CA ASP A 252 -1.46 7.22 -23.66
C ASP A 252 -0.13 6.50 -23.42
N GLY A 253 0.69 7.01 -22.52
CA GLY A 253 1.96 6.38 -22.17
C GLY A 253 1.76 4.98 -21.56
N LEU A 254 0.73 4.82 -20.71
CA LEU A 254 0.41 3.53 -20.11
C LEU A 254 -0.06 2.52 -21.18
N GLU A 255 -0.87 2.96 -22.14
CA GLU A 255 -1.32 2.12 -23.25
C GLU A 255 -0.13 1.63 -24.09
N GLN A 256 0.85 2.49 -24.38
CA GLN A 256 2.07 2.09 -25.09
C GLN A 256 2.82 0.98 -24.37
N ILE A 257 2.97 1.09 -23.04
CA ILE A 257 3.62 0.04 -22.24
C ILE A 257 2.79 -1.25 -22.21
N LEU A 258 1.47 -1.15 -22.14
CA LEU A 258 0.60 -2.30 -22.19
C LEU A 258 0.74 -3.05 -23.52
N LEU A 259 0.79 -2.32 -24.64
CA LEU A 259 1.01 -2.92 -25.97
C LEU A 259 2.38 -3.61 -26.06
N GLU A 260 3.41 -3.09 -25.40
CA GLU A 260 4.76 -3.67 -25.42
C GLU A 260 4.89 -4.88 -24.48
N LEU A 261 4.40 -4.77 -23.22
CA LEU A 261 4.69 -5.74 -22.16
C LEU A 261 3.59 -6.76 -21.91
N ALA A 262 2.37 -6.42 -22.22
CA ALA A 262 1.20 -7.21 -21.88
C ALA A 262 0.03 -6.98 -22.88
N PRO A 263 0.26 -7.15 -24.19
CA PRO A 263 -0.77 -6.89 -25.19
C PRO A 263 -2.03 -7.74 -24.99
N GLU A 264 -1.88 -8.91 -24.38
CA GLU A 264 -2.97 -9.81 -24.01
C GLU A 264 -3.88 -9.26 -22.89
N CYS A 265 -3.44 -8.22 -22.19
CA CYS A 265 -4.19 -7.60 -21.10
C CYS A 265 -5.10 -6.45 -21.56
N ILE A 266 -4.89 -5.92 -22.77
CA ILE A 266 -5.71 -4.81 -23.28
C ILE A 266 -7.10 -5.35 -23.61
N PRO A 267 -8.17 -4.80 -23.01
CA PRO A 267 -9.53 -5.18 -23.38
C PRO A 267 -9.72 -4.94 -24.87
N ARG A 268 -10.06 -5.98 -25.64
CA ARG A 268 -10.49 -5.79 -27.02
C ARG A 268 -11.80 -5.03 -26.97
N ALA A 269 -11.83 -3.85 -27.57
CA ALA A 269 -13.10 -3.20 -27.83
C ALA A 269 -13.90 -4.19 -28.70
N ASP A 270 -15.00 -4.70 -28.16
CA ASP A 270 -15.97 -5.41 -28.97
C ASP A 270 -16.40 -4.45 -30.07
N ARG A 271 -16.06 -4.80 -31.30
CA ARG A 271 -16.43 -4.07 -32.50
C ARG A 271 -17.91 -4.23 -32.78
#